data_ce737b1cc7ab202d405e71049a191d70
#
_entry.id   ce737b1cc7ab202d405e71049a191d70
#
_cell.length_a   1.000
_cell.length_b   1.000
_cell.length_c   1.000
_cell.angle_alpha   90.00
_cell.angle_beta   90.00
_cell.angle_gamma   90.00
#
_symmetry.space_group_name_H-M   'P 1'
#
loop_
_entity.id
_entity.type
_entity.pdbx_description
1 polymer ?
#
loop_
_entity_poly.entity_id
_entity_poly.type
_entity_poly.pdbx_seq_one_letter_code
_entity_poly.pdbx_strand_id
1 'polypeptide(L)'
;MKILSFLLLTAVSLPSFAKDNTVNIYSFRQAFLIEPILQQFTEQTGIKTKVVFAEKGLIERIKREGKYSPADVVLTSNFSKLLQLKDENLTQAFNDSGINASIPAHFRDENGHWVSLTKRIRNIYAAKARVDAPFALSYEDLAKAEFKGKICTRSGKHPYNLGLVASMIAHHGEAQTKAWLLAVKDNLARKPQGNDRAQVKAISEGLCDVSLGNSYYFGKMITDPAQKAWADSVHIVYPNQQNRGAHVNVSGAAIAKHAPNKQNAIKLIAFLASEQAQQAYSSLNFEYPVNPQVKPAPLVASWGEFKEDTLPLTQVAQNRSAALKLIDEVKFDL
;
A
#
# COMPACT_ATOMS: atom_id res chain seq x y z
N MET A 1 -35.67 -76.33 15.10
CA MET A 1 -35.88 -75.13 14.25
C MET A 1 -35.17 -73.97 14.94
N LYS A 2 -34.00 -73.55 14.42
CA LYS A 2 -33.23 -72.39 14.94
C LYS A 2 -33.48 -71.21 14.00
N ILE A 3 -34.12 -70.17 14.51
CA ILE A 3 -34.38 -68.94 13.77
C ILE A 3 -33.16 -68.05 13.90
N LEU A 4 -32.46 -67.81 12.77
CA LEU A 4 -31.31 -66.89 12.68
C LEU A 4 -31.86 -65.50 12.39
N SER A 5 -31.82 -64.59 13.40
CA SER A 5 -32.15 -63.15 13.19
C SER A 5 -30.97 -62.42 12.58
N PHE A 6 -31.12 -61.96 11.34
CA PHE A 6 -30.18 -61.09 10.62
C PHE A 6 -30.43 -59.64 11.07
N LEU A 7 -29.52 -59.04 11.83
CA LEU A 7 -29.50 -57.61 12.13
C LEU A 7 -28.92 -56.85 10.94
N LEU A 8 -29.76 -56.12 10.21
CA LEU A 8 -29.34 -55.21 9.17
C LEU A 8 -28.81 -53.93 9.79
N LEU A 9 -27.48 -53.73 9.80
CA LEU A 9 -26.88 -52.45 10.16
C LEU A 9 -27.01 -51.48 9.02
N THR A 10 -27.96 -50.55 9.07
CA THR A 10 -28.04 -49.40 8.16
C THR A 10 -27.00 -48.37 8.56
N ALA A 11 -25.95 -48.24 7.73
CA ALA A 11 -24.96 -47.15 7.86
C ALA A 11 -25.64 -45.85 7.43
N VAL A 12 -25.97 -44.99 8.38
CA VAL A 12 -26.41 -43.62 8.15
C VAL A 12 -25.17 -42.82 7.75
N SER A 13 -24.97 -42.58 6.46
CA SER A 13 -24.00 -41.61 5.96
C SER A 13 -24.49 -40.18 6.27
N LEU A 14 -23.90 -39.58 7.29
CA LEU A 14 -24.09 -38.15 7.56
C LEU A 14 -23.55 -37.34 6.35
N PRO A 15 -24.32 -36.40 5.80
CA PRO A 15 -23.81 -35.54 4.76
C PRO A 15 -22.65 -34.72 5.35
N SER A 16 -21.45 -34.98 4.87
CA SER A 16 -20.31 -34.10 5.11
C SER A 16 -20.64 -32.79 4.39
N PHE A 17 -21.04 -31.75 5.14
CA PHE A 17 -21.07 -30.40 4.60
C PHE A 17 -19.65 -30.06 4.20
N ALA A 18 -19.35 -30.17 2.91
CA ALA A 18 -18.10 -29.71 2.35
C ALA A 18 -17.98 -28.23 2.72
N LYS A 19 -17.07 -27.90 3.62
CA LYS A 19 -16.77 -26.52 4.00
C LYS A 19 -16.46 -25.77 2.69
N ASP A 20 -17.18 -24.70 2.45
CA ASP A 20 -17.05 -23.91 1.20
C ASP A 20 -15.57 -23.57 0.99
N ASN A 21 -14.92 -24.13 -0.04
CA ASN A 21 -13.50 -23.96 -0.29
C ASN A 21 -13.27 -22.59 -0.95
N THR A 22 -13.60 -21.53 -0.21
CA THR A 22 -13.63 -20.15 -0.68
C THR A 22 -12.95 -19.22 0.33
N VAL A 23 -12.42 -18.09 -0.17
CA VAL A 23 -12.01 -16.93 0.62
C VAL A 23 -12.76 -15.70 0.13
N ASN A 24 -13.47 -15.03 1.04
CA ASN A 24 -14.15 -13.77 0.76
C ASN A 24 -13.22 -12.60 1.12
N ILE A 25 -12.92 -11.77 0.15
CA ILE A 25 -11.93 -10.70 0.24
C ILE A 25 -12.63 -9.35 0.15
N TYR A 26 -12.48 -8.50 1.17
CA TYR A 26 -12.83 -7.09 1.10
C TYR A 26 -11.59 -6.29 0.73
N SER A 27 -11.60 -5.67 -0.45
CA SER A 27 -10.41 -5.08 -1.05
C SER A 27 -10.55 -3.56 -1.25
N PHE A 28 -9.62 -2.81 -0.68
CA PHE A 28 -9.37 -1.41 -1.05
C PHE A 28 -8.42 -1.28 -2.25
N ARG A 29 -7.90 -2.41 -2.75
CA ARG A 29 -7.13 -2.47 -4.00
C ARG A 29 -8.08 -2.74 -5.14
N GLN A 30 -7.89 -2.04 -6.25
CA GLN A 30 -8.70 -2.24 -7.45
C GLN A 30 -8.56 -3.67 -7.98
N ALA A 31 -9.65 -4.22 -8.53
CA ALA A 31 -9.74 -5.60 -8.94
C ALA A 31 -8.61 -6.00 -9.90
N PHE A 32 -8.35 -5.20 -10.94
CA PHE A 32 -7.32 -5.49 -11.95
C PHE A 32 -5.89 -5.57 -11.40
N LEU A 33 -5.63 -5.06 -10.19
CA LEU A 33 -4.32 -5.13 -9.53
C LEU A 33 -4.12 -6.42 -8.74
N ILE A 34 -5.19 -7.10 -8.37
CA ILE A 34 -5.11 -8.26 -7.47
C ILE A 34 -5.67 -9.53 -8.10
N GLU A 35 -6.66 -9.44 -8.99
CA GLU A 35 -7.28 -10.60 -9.61
C GLU A 35 -6.30 -11.55 -10.31
N PRO A 36 -5.29 -11.08 -11.09
CA PRO A 36 -4.33 -11.99 -11.71
C PRO A 36 -3.52 -12.80 -10.69
N ILE A 37 -3.25 -12.22 -9.51
CA ILE A 37 -2.52 -12.88 -8.43
C ILE A 37 -3.45 -13.87 -7.70
N LEU A 38 -4.69 -13.50 -7.48
CA LEU A 38 -5.71 -14.37 -6.87
C LEU A 38 -6.06 -15.57 -7.77
N GLN A 39 -6.02 -15.38 -9.08
CA GLN A 39 -6.18 -16.48 -10.03
C GLN A 39 -5.08 -17.52 -9.85
N GLN A 40 -3.81 -17.11 -9.75
CA GLN A 40 -2.68 -18.01 -9.48
C GLN A 40 -2.86 -18.77 -8.16
N PHE A 41 -3.36 -18.10 -7.11
CA PHE A 41 -3.69 -18.76 -5.85
C PHE A 41 -4.75 -19.86 -6.03
N THR A 42 -5.82 -19.54 -6.76
CA THR A 42 -6.90 -20.49 -7.03
C THR A 42 -6.42 -21.69 -7.84
N GLU A 43 -5.60 -21.47 -8.86
CA GLU A 43 -5.00 -22.52 -9.70
C GLU A 43 -4.11 -23.48 -8.89
N GLN A 44 -3.33 -22.96 -7.93
CA GLN A 44 -2.42 -23.77 -7.11
C GLN A 44 -3.11 -24.51 -5.98
N THR A 45 -4.16 -23.94 -5.40
CA THR A 45 -4.74 -24.44 -4.15
C THR A 45 -6.12 -25.05 -4.30
N GLY A 46 -6.80 -24.80 -5.42
CA GLY A 46 -8.22 -25.12 -5.61
C GLY A 46 -9.16 -24.26 -4.74
N ILE A 47 -8.64 -23.28 -3.98
CA ILE A 47 -9.45 -22.41 -3.14
C ILE A 47 -9.94 -21.23 -3.99
N LYS A 48 -11.26 -21.09 -4.10
CA LYS A 48 -11.88 -19.99 -4.85
C LYS A 48 -11.78 -18.67 -4.08
N THR A 49 -11.68 -17.55 -4.79
CA THR A 49 -11.69 -16.22 -4.20
C THR A 49 -12.91 -15.43 -4.66
N LYS A 50 -13.55 -14.71 -3.74
CA LYS A 50 -14.64 -13.75 -4.02
C LYS A 50 -14.22 -12.38 -3.53
N VAL A 51 -14.14 -11.42 -4.45
CA VAL A 51 -13.64 -10.07 -4.13
C VAL A 51 -14.78 -9.07 -4.12
N VAL A 52 -14.90 -8.31 -3.04
CA VAL A 52 -15.71 -7.09 -2.95
C VAL A 52 -14.76 -5.92 -2.93
N PHE A 53 -14.76 -5.14 -3.98
CA PHE A 53 -13.94 -3.93 -4.09
C PHE A 53 -14.75 -2.68 -3.73
N ALA A 54 -14.17 -1.80 -2.89
CA ALA A 54 -14.61 -0.42 -2.74
C ALA A 54 -13.47 0.46 -2.23
N GLU A 55 -13.36 1.67 -2.77
CA GLU A 55 -12.34 2.64 -2.32
C GLU A 55 -12.62 3.18 -0.92
N LYS A 56 -13.88 3.21 -0.52
CA LYS A 56 -14.38 3.72 0.77
C LYS A 56 -15.49 2.82 1.31
N GLY A 57 -15.75 2.91 2.60
CA GLY A 57 -16.92 2.29 3.23
C GLY A 57 -16.79 0.82 3.61
N LEU A 58 -15.67 0.13 3.31
CA LEU A 58 -15.51 -1.29 3.68
C LEU A 58 -15.37 -1.49 5.19
N ILE A 59 -14.72 -0.58 5.89
CA ILE A 59 -14.58 -0.66 7.36
C ILE A 59 -15.95 -0.51 8.01
N GLU A 60 -16.72 0.50 7.62
CA GLU A 60 -18.07 0.74 8.08
C GLU A 60 -19.00 -0.44 7.72
N ARG A 61 -18.78 -1.06 6.57
CA ARG A 61 -19.50 -2.27 6.18
C ARG A 61 -19.19 -3.44 7.10
N ILE A 62 -17.93 -3.73 7.38
CA ILE A 62 -17.52 -4.80 8.32
C ILE A 62 -18.13 -4.55 9.72
N LYS A 63 -18.11 -3.31 10.21
CA LYS A 63 -18.74 -2.93 11.48
C LYS A 63 -20.23 -3.23 11.51
N ARG A 64 -20.95 -2.82 10.47
CA ARG A 64 -22.39 -3.03 10.36
C ARG A 64 -22.77 -4.49 10.24
N GLU A 65 -21.98 -5.27 9.51
CA GLU A 65 -22.16 -6.71 9.37
C GLU A 65 -21.84 -7.47 10.67
N GLY A 66 -20.91 -6.95 11.48
CA GLY A 66 -20.52 -7.50 12.77
C GLY A 66 -20.12 -8.97 12.69
N LYS A 67 -20.69 -9.82 13.57
CA LYS A 67 -20.39 -11.26 13.59
C LYS A 67 -20.92 -12.04 12.36
N TYR A 68 -21.74 -11.42 11.55
CA TYR A 68 -22.29 -12.01 10.31
C TYR A 68 -21.51 -11.57 9.06
N SER A 69 -20.43 -10.81 9.22
CA SER A 69 -19.60 -10.42 8.09
C SER A 69 -19.07 -11.67 7.37
N PRO A 70 -19.28 -11.77 6.05
CA PRO A 70 -18.70 -12.86 5.27
C PRO A 70 -17.20 -12.66 5.00
N ALA A 71 -16.63 -11.50 5.31
CA ALA A 71 -15.24 -11.19 5.01
C ALA A 71 -14.27 -12.10 5.76
N ASP A 72 -13.37 -12.73 5.01
CA ASP A 72 -12.26 -13.51 5.55
C ASP A 72 -10.99 -12.68 5.62
N VAL A 73 -10.66 -11.99 4.51
CA VAL A 73 -9.45 -11.16 4.36
C VAL A 73 -9.83 -9.74 3.98
N VAL A 74 -9.16 -8.77 4.60
CA VAL A 74 -9.21 -7.37 4.17
C VAL A 74 -7.88 -7.00 3.55
N LEU A 75 -7.89 -6.65 2.25
CA LEU A 75 -6.72 -6.14 1.53
C LEU A 75 -6.73 -4.62 1.52
N THR A 76 -5.64 -4.01 1.96
CA THR A 76 -5.53 -2.55 2.03
C THR A 76 -4.51 -2.01 1.05
N SER A 77 -4.71 -0.78 0.61
CA SER A 77 -3.79 -0.05 -0.26
C SER A 77 -2.88 0.93 0.50
N ASN A 78 -3.00 1.02 1.81
CA ASN A 78 -2.11 1.84 2.64
C ASN A 78 -2.13 1.36 4.10
N PHE A 79 -1.06 1.70 4.82
CA PHE A 79 -0.84 1.28 6.20
C PHE A 79 -1.90 1.79 7.19
N SER A 80 -2.37 3.03 7.00
CA SER A 80 -3.35 3.62 7.93
C SER A 80 -4.64 2.81 8.05
N LYS A 81 -5.05 2.14 6.95
CA LYS A 81 -6.24 1.27 6.99
C LYS A 81 -6.01 -0.02 7.75
N LEU A 82 -4.78 -0.58 7.73
CA LEU A 82 -4.43 -1.75 8.54
C LEU A 82 -4.52 -1.42 10.03
N LEU A 83 -3.96 -0.28 10.43
CA LEU A 83 -4.07 0.19 11.81
C LEU A 83 -5.50 0.48 12.21
N GLN A 84 -6.26 1.20 11.38
CA GLN A 84 -7.66 1.49 11.66
C GLN A 84 -8.46 0.20 11.90
N LEU A 85 -8.25 -0.84 11.09
CA LEU A 85 -8.91 -2.14 11.28
C LEU A 85 -8.53 -2.77 12.64
N LYS A 86 -7.27 -2.69 13.04
CA LYS A 86 -6.79 -3.20 14.33
C LYS A 86 -7.36 -2.39 15.49
N ASP A 87 -7.23 -1.06 15.46
CA ASP A 87 -7.65 -0.15 16.53
C ASP A 87 -9.16 -0.23 16.78
N GLU A 88 -9.94 -0.45 15.73
CA GLU A 88 -11.39 -0.65 15.80
C GLU A 88 -11.80 -2.10 16.14
N ASN A 89 -10.82 -2.97 16.46
CA ASN A 89 -11.05 -4.37 16.84
C ASN A 89 -11.83 -5.17 15.77
N LEU A 90 -11.50 -4.94 14.49
CA LEU A 90 -12.12 -5.59 13.34
C LEU A 90 -11.27 -6.71 12.74
N THR A 91 -10.14 -7.02 13.37
CA THR A 91 -9.21 -8.07 12.95
C THR A 91 -9.05 -9.12 14.03
N GLN A 92 -8.58 -10.30 13.65
CA GLN A 92 -8.09 -11.31 14.58
C GLN A 92 -6.63 -11.64 14.29
N ALA A 93 -5.91 -12.03 15.33
CA ALA A 93 -4.52 -12.45 15.21
C ALA A 93 -4.39 -13.78 14.46
N PHE A 94 -3.33 -13.88 13.68
CA PHE A 94 -2.90 -15.11 13.03
C PHE A 94 -1.38 -15.25 13.11
N ASN A 95 -0.91 -16.47 13.04
CA ASN A 95 0.51 -16.79 13.03
C ASN A 95 0.75 -17.88 11.97
N ASP A 96 1.75 -17.66 11.14
CA ASP A 96 2.19 -18.60 10.11
C ASP A 96 3.70 -18.51 9.96
N SER A 97 4.39 -19.63 10.03
CA SER A 97 5.86 -19.67 9.98
C SER A 97 6.42 -19.22 8.63
N GLY A 98 5.72 -19.52 7.52
CA GLY A 98 6.11 -19.09 6.17
C GLY A 98 6.01 -17.57 6.01
N ILE A 99 4.92 -16.96 6.47
CA ILE A 99 4.76 -15.51 6.50
C ILE A 99 5.87 -14.85 7.34
N ASN A 100 6.14 -15.42 8.51
CA ASN A 100 7.15 -14.89 9.43
C ASN A 100 8.57 -14.99 8.88
N ALA A 101 8.88 -16.02 8.10
CA ALA A 101 10.16 -16.19 7.42
C ALA A 101 10.31 -15.25 6.20
N SER A 102 9.21 -14.96 5.49
CA SER A 102 9.22 -14.18 4.26
C SER A 102 9.13 -12.67 4.48
N ILE A 103 8.41 -12.23 5.50
CA ILE A 103 8.13 -10.81 5.74
C ILE A 103 8.85 -10.33 7.01
N PRO A 104 9.76 -9.34 6.93
CA PRO A 104 10.46 -8.80 8.10
C PRO A 104 9.54 -8.30 9.20
N ALA A 105 9.99 -8.37 10.45
CA ALA A 105 9.17 -8.04 11.62
C ALA A 105 8.60 -6.62 11.59
N HIS A 106 9.36 -5.62 11.09
CA HIS A 106 8.90 -4.24 10.99
C HIS A 106 7.81 -4.02 9.93
N PHE A 107 7.57 -5.03 9.07
CA PHE A 107 6.46 -5.06 8.11
C PHE A 107 5.29 -5.94 8.56
N ARG A 108 5.26 -6.35 9.82
CA ARG A 108 4.19 -7.15 10.43
C ARG A 108 3.73 -6.53 11.74
N ASP A 109 2.51 -6.80 12.12
CA ASP A 109 2.03 -6.45 13.45
C ASP A 109 2.69 -7.35 14.50
N GLU A 110 3.15 -6.79 15.60
CA GLU A 110 3.78 -7.54 16.72
C GLU A 110 2.84 -8.59 17.34
N ASN A 111 1.52 -8.30 17.32
CA ASN A 111 0.47 -9.18 17.83
C ASN A 111 -0.21 -9.99 16.71
N GLY A 112 0.30 -9.95 15.48
CA GLY A 112 -0.16 -10.78 14.37
C GLY A 112 -1.49 -10.35 13.72
N HIS A 113 -1.94 -9.09 13.88
CA HIS A 113 -3.20 -8.62 13.33
C HIS A 113 -3.15 -8.24 11.85
N TRP A 114 -1.98 -7.95 11.32
CA TRP A 114 -1.79 -7.58 9.91
C TRP A 114 -0.37 -7.91 9.42
N VAL A 115 -0.23 -7.98 8.10
CA VAL A 115 1.05 -8.14 7.41
C VAL A 115 1.09 -7.22 6.19
N SER A 116 2.26 -6.64 5.92
CA SER A 116 2.50 -5.91 4.66
C SER A 116 2.75 -6.90 3.52
N LEU A 117 2.30 -6.54 2.33
CA LEU A 117 2.45 -7.37 1.12
C LEU A 117 3.30 -6.70 0.05
N THR A 118 3.26 -5.38 -0.06
CA THR A 118 4.08 -4.61 -1.00
C THR A 118 4.46 -3.28 -0.39
N LYS A 119 5.56 -2.69 -0.89
CA LYS A 119 5.95 -1.33 -0.52
C LYS A 119 6.08 -0.42 -1.75
N ARG A 120 5.92 0.88 -1.52
CA ARG A 120 6.08 1.93 -2.50
C ARG A 120 6.69 3.17 -1.86
N ILE A 121 7.51 3.85 -2.62
CA ILE A 121 8.25 5.01 -2.17
C ILE A 121 7.46 6.27 -2.55
N ARG A 122 7.40 7.25 -1.65
CA ARG A 122 6.98 8.60 -1.97
C ARG A 122 8.17 9.35 -2.55
N ASN A 123 8.41 9.20 -3.85
CA ASN A 123 9.54 9.79 -4.55
C ASN A 123 9.28 11.24 -4.99
N ILE A 124 10.34 11.91 -5.42
CA ILE A 124 10.27 13.14 -6.19
C ILE A 124 10.42 12.77 -7.67
N TYR A 125 9.57 13.32 -8.53
CA TYR A 125 9.82 13.39 -9.96
C TYR A 125 10.45 14.73 -10.27
N ALA A 126 11.59 14.74 -10.97
CA ALA A 126 12.35 15.95 -11.29
C ALA A 126 12.56 16.07 -12.81
N ALA A 127 12.29 17.23 -13.36
CA ALA A 127 12.47 17.52 -14.79
C ALA A 127 13.93 17.30 -15.22
N LYS A 128 14.17 16.43 -16.21
CA LYS A 128 15.52 16.13 -16.70
C LYS A 128 16.25 17.35 -17.27
N ALA A 129 15.52 18.26 -17.87
CA ALA A 129 16.08 19.43 -18.55
C ALA A 129 16.21 20.67 -17.65
N ARG A 130 15.68 20.65 -16.40
CA ARG A 130 15.55 21.87 -15.60
C ARG A 130 15.98 21.73 -14.14
N VAL A 131 16.29 20.53 -13.70
CA VAL A 131 16.75 20.27 -12.31
C VAL A 131 18.14 19.69 -12.35
N ASP A 132 19.12 20.44 -11.87
CA ASP A 132 20.49 19.97 -11.70
C ASP A 132 20.63 19.10 -10.47
N ALA A 133 21.50 18.07 -10.53
CA ALA A 133 21.80 17.15 -9.44
C ALA A 133 20.56 16.61 -8.67
N PRO A 134 19.50 16.13 -9.34
CA PRO A 134 18.22 15.80 -8.70
C PRO A 134 18.35 14.68 -7.67
N PHE A 135 19.34 13.80 -7.80
CA PHE A 135 19.53 12.65 -6.92
C PHE A 135 20.04 12.99 -5.51
N ALA A 136 20.42 14.24 -5.28
CA ALA A 136 20.79 14.75 -3.95
C ALA A 136 19.59 15.30 -3.16
N LEU A 137 18.40 15.42 -3.77
CA LEU A 137 17.24 16.05 -3.15
C LEU A 137 16.71 15.27 -1.94
N SER A 138 16.32 16.05 -0.93
CA SER A 138 15.53 15.60 0.21
C SER A 138 14.10 16.18 0.15
N TYR A 139 13.20 15.70 1.00
CA TYR A 139 11.88 16.34 1.14
C TYR A 139 12.01 17.76 1.70
N GLU A 140 13.00 17.98 2.55
CA GLU A 140 13.30 19.27 3.17
C GLU A 140 13.70 20.31 2.13
N ASP A 141 14.40 19.90 1.08
CA ASP A 141 14.84 20.80 0.00
C ASP A 141 13.68 21.45 -0.75
N LEU A 142 12.52 20.80 -0.79
CA LEU A 142 11.33 21.38 -1.42
C LEU A 142 10.87 22.70 -0.77
N ALA A 143 11.33 23.00 0.43
CA ALA A 143 11.09 24.29 1.12
C ALA A 143 12.08 25.40 0.73
N LYS A 144 13.14 25.10 -0.04
CA LYS A 144 14.14 26.10 -0.45
C LYS A 144 13.60 27.07 -1.47
N ALA A 145 14.10 28.30 -1.46
CA ALA A 145 13.65 29.38 -2.34
C ALA A 145 13.91 29.09 -3.82
N GLU A 146 14.89 28.25 -4.16
CA GLU A 146 15.18 27.83 -5.54
C GLU A 146 14.01 27.10 -6.22
N PHE A 147 13.08 26.53 -5.42
CA PHE A 147 11.87 25.86 -5.92
C PHE A 147 10.65 26.80 -6.00
N LYS A 148 10.81 28.11 -5.83
CA LYS A 148 9.72 29.10 -5.91
C LYS A 148 8.96 28.97 -7.25
N GLY A 149 7.66 28.64 -7.16
CA GLY A 149 6.82 28.46 -8.34
C GLY A 149 7.13 27.23 -9.20
N LYS A 150 7.85 26.22 -8.65
CA LYS A 150 8.32 25.06 -9.41
C LYS A 150 7.77 23.71 -8.94
N ILE A 151 6.96 23.70 -7.90
CA ILE A 151 6.43 22.45 -7.34
C ILE A 151 5.00 22.21 -7.79
N CYS A 152 4.72 21.00 -8.29
CA CYS A 152 3.36 20.50 -8.46
C CYS A 152 3.09 19.33 -7.50
N THR A 153 1.89 19.28 -6.93
CA THR A 153 1.46 18.17 -6.08
C THR A 153 -0.05 17.96 -6.13
N ARG A 154 -0.48 16.79 -5.75
CA ARG A 154 -1.88 16.52 -5.45
C ARG A 154 -2.25 17.08 -4.09
N SER A 155 -3.54 17.06 -3.72
CA SER A 155 -4.03 17.52 -2.42
C SER A 155 -3.17 17.02 -1.25
N GLY A 156 -2.84 17.92 -0.32
CA GLY A 156 -2.16 17.60 0.94
C GLY A 156 -2.95 16.59 1.78
N LYS A 157 -4.28 16.66 1.74
CA LYS A 157 -5.20 15.74 2.46
C LYS A 157 -5.27 14.34 1.85
N HIS A 158 -4.73 14.15 0.66
CA HIS A 158 -4.69 12.81 0.07
C HIS A 158 -3.83 11.87 0.94
N PRO A 159 -4.26 10.60 1.17
CA PRO A 159 -3.55 9.66 2.04
C PRO A 159 -2.04 9.54 1.83
N TYR A 160 -1.53 9.76 0.60
CA TYR A 160 -0.11 9.66 0.30
C TYR A 160 0.69 10.87 0.81
N ASN A 161 0.21 12.09 0.57
CA ASN A 161 0.83 13.29 1.11
C ASN A 161 0.66 13.39 2.62
N LEU A 162 -0.53 13.02 3.12
CA LEU A 162 -0.81 12.97 4.55
C LEU A 162 0.16 12.01 5.28
N GLY A 163 0.50 10.86 4.66
CA GLY A 163 1.50 9.93 5.19
C GLY A 163 2.90 10.55 5.24
N LEU A 164 3.31 11.26 4.19
CA LEU A 164 4.58 11.97 4.17
C LEU A 164 4.63 13.06 5.26
N VAL A 165 3.58 13.89 5.38
CA VAL A 165 3.53 14.93 6.42
C VAL A 165 3.58 14.33 7.82
N ALA A 166 2.89 13.20 8.05
CA ALA A 166 2.96 12.47 9.31
C ALA A 166 4.38 11.93 9.61
N SER A 167 5.11 11.46 8.58
CA SER A 167 6.52 11.08 8.70
C SER A 167 7.41 12.27 9.03
N MET A 168 7.16 13.43 8.40
CA MET A 168 7.90 14.69 8.71
C MET A 168 7.68 15.11 10.17
N ILE A 169 6.44 15.00 10.70
CA ILE A 169 6.16 15.28 12.11
C ILE A 169 6.94 14.34 13.02
N ALA A 170 7.00 13.07 12.70
CA ALA A 170 7.73 12.09 13.51
C ALA A 170 9.25 12.37 13.56
N HIS A 171 9.83 12.92 12.48
CA HIS A 171 11.25 13.26 12.42
C HIS A 171 11.57 14.65 12.98
N HIS A 172 10.69 15.63 12.80
CA HIS A 172 11.00 17.04 13.02
C HIS A 172 10.08 17.73 14.05
N GLY A 173 8.99 17.08 14.46
CA GLY A 173 7.94 17.66 15.26
C GLY A 173 7.00 18.58 14.46
N GLU A 174 5.89 18.96 15.10
CA GLU A 174 4.81 19.73 14.45
C GLU A 174 5.25 21.12 14.00
N ALA A 175 6.03 21.85 14.83
CA ALA A 175 6.42 23.23 14.54
C ALA A 175 7.29 23.33 13.27
N GLN A 176 8.32 22.49 13.16
CA GLN A 176 9.21 22.47 11.98
C GLN A 176 8.48 21.97 10.74
N THR A 177 7.62 20.97 10.90
CA THR A 177 6.79 20.44 9.78
C THR A 177 5.82 21.51 9.28
N LYS A 178 5.23 22.32 10.18
CA LYS A 178 4.37 23.46 9.80
C LYS A 178 5.13 24.50 9.00
N ALA A 179 6.34 24.86 9.43
CA ALA A 179 7.20 25.79 8.71
C ALA A 179 7.57 25.25 7.32
N TRP A 180 7.93 23.96 7.24
CA TRP A 180 8.20 23.28 5.97
C TRP A 180 6.96 23.29 5.04
N LEU A 181 5.77 22.97 5.54
CA LEU A 181 4.52 22.99 4.75
C LEU A 181 4.21 24.37 4.19
N LEU A 182 4.42 25.44 4.98
CA LEU A 182 4.25 26.83 4.53
C LEU A 182 5.20 27.15 3.39
N ALA A 183 6.49 26.83 3.55
CA ALA A 183 7.50 27.10 2.52
C ALA A 183 7.24 26.28 1.26
N VAL A 184 6.87 24.99 1.37
CA VAL A 184 6.48 24.18 0.21
C VAL A 184 5.23 24.75 -0.48
N LYS A 185 4.24 25.23 0.29
CA LYS A 185 3.05 25.89 -0.28
C LYS A 185 3.43 27.13 -1.07
N ASP A 186 4.32 27.97 -0.55
CA ASP A 186 4.82 29.17 -1.23
C ASP A 186 5.63 28.85 -2.51
N ASN A 187 6.16 27.63 -2.60
CA ASN A 187 6.91 27.13 -3.75
C ASN A 187 6.03 26.42 -4.79
N LEU A 188 4.72 26.29 -4.56
CA LEU A 188 3.82 25.64 -5.52
C LEU A 188 3.68 26.49 -6.81
N ALA A 189 3.77 25.84 -7.96
CA ALA A 189 3.49 26.43 -9.27
C ALA A 189 1.99 26.67 -9.48
N ARG A 190 1.16 25.88 -8.82
CA ARG A 190 -0.30 25.95 -8.87
C ARG A 190 -0.92 25.32 -7.62
N LYS A 191 -2.20 25.58 -7.37
CA LYS A 191 -2.97 24.89 -6.34
C LYS A 191 -2.89 23.38 -6.52
N PRO A 192 -2.77 22.61 -5.41
CA PRO A 192 -2.77 21.14 -5.44
C PRO A 192 -4.01 20.59 -6.13
N GLN A 193 -3.80 19.70 -7.11
CA GLN A 193 -4.90 19.11 -7.89
C GLN A 193 -4.49 17.80 -8.58
N GLY A 194 -5.46 17.08 -9.12
CA GLY A 194 -5.22 15.87 -9.90
C GLY A 194 -4.60 14.71 -9.11
N ASN A 195 -4.05 13.75 -9.82
CA ASN A 195 -3.34 12.60 -9.27
C ASN A 195 -1.82 12.67 -9.55
N ASP A 196 -1.04 11.71 -9.07
CA ASP A 196 0.42 11.72 -9.21
C ASP A 196 0.88 11.76 -10.68
N ARG A 197 0.17 11.08 -11.61
CA ARG A 197 0.50 11.11 -13.04
C ARG A 197 0.24 12.49 -13.67
N ALA A 198 -0.82 13.16 -13.23
CA ALA A 198 -1.12 14.53 -13.68
C ALA A 198 -0.04 15.53 -13.24
N GLN A 199 0.71 15.24 -12.17
CA GLN A 199 1.86 16.07 -11.78
C GLN A 199 3.03 15.85 -12.73
N VAL A 200 3.33 14.60 -13.13
CA VAL A 200 4.39 14.30 -14.10
C VAL A 200 4.06 14.89 -15.48
N LYS A 201 2.78 14.81 -15.88
CA LYS A 201 2.31 15.51 -17.08
C LYS A 201 2.61 17.02 -17.02
N ALA A 202 2.32 17.66 -15.88
CA ALA A 202 2.57 19.09 -15.70
C ALA A 202 4.08 19.44 -15.76
N ILE A 203 4.97 18.54 -15.28
CA ILE A 203 6.42 18.69 -15.48
C ILE A 203 6.78 18.60 -16.97
N SER A 204 6.24 17.62 -17.68
CA SER A 204 6.47 17.44 -19.12
C SER A 204 6.01 18.67 -19.94
N GLU A 205 4.94 19.33 -19.49
CA GLU A 205 4.40 20.55 -20.12
C GLU A 205 5.12 21.84 -19.67
N GLY A 206 6.13 21.75 -18.79
CA GLY A 206 6.91 22.90 -18.33
C GLY A 206 6.24 23.76 -17.26
N LEU A 207 5.12 23.30 -16.68
CA LEU A 207 4.40 24.06 -15.65
C LEU A 207 5.10 24.03 -14.29
N CYS A 208 5.81 22.96 -13.99
CA CYS A 208 6.60 22.80 -12.77
C CYS A 208 7.85 21.96 -13.05
N ASP A 209 8.84 22.01 -12.17
CA ASP A 209 10.10 21.32 -12.33
C ASP A 209 10.20 20.06 -11.48
N VAL A 210 9.49 20.03 -10.34
CA VAL A 210 9.45 18.89 -9.43
C VAL A 210 8.05 18.58 -8.96
N SER A 211 7.80 17.31 -8.62
CA SER A 211 6.56 16.89 -7.99
C SER A 211 6.75 15.71 -7.06
N LEU A 212 5.85 15.53 -6.11
CA LEU A 212 5.76 14.34 -5.26
C LEU A 212 4.87 13.28 -5.91
N GLY A 213 5.33 12.04 -5.95
CA GLY A 213 4.55 10.93 -6.49
C GLY A 213 4.95 9.58 -5.90
N ASN A 214 4.09 8.58 -6.07
CA ASN A 214 4.44 7.20 -5.71
C ASN A 214 5.16 6.51 -6.85
N SER A 215 6.18 5.72 -6.52
CA SER A 215 7.10 5.07 -7.47
C SER A 215 6.39 4.22 -8.54
N TYR A 216 5.37 3.47 -8.19
CA TYR A 216 4.66 2.59 -9.13
C TYR A 216 3.97 3.32 -10.29
N TYR A 217 3.65 4.61 -10.13
CA TYR A 217 3.10 5.41 -11.24
C TYR A 217 4.09 5.63 -12.37
N PHE A 218 5.40 5.62 -12.04
CA PHE A 218 6.44 5.69 -13.08
C PHE A 218 6.37 4.49 -14.03
N GLY A 219 6.27 3.28 -13.48
CA GLY A 219 6.08 2.07 -14.28
C GLY A 219 4.82 2.12 -15.13
N LYS A 220 3.71 2.57 -14.53
CA LYS A 220 2.44 2.70 -15.28
C LYS A 220 2.52 3.70 -16.43
N MET A 221 3.27 4.81 -16.26
CA MET A 221 3.45 5.79 -17.32
C MET A 221 4.40 5.29 -18.42
N ILE A 222 5.50 4.63 -18.06
CA ILE A 222 6.46 4.07 -19.03
C ILE A 222 5.81 3.02 -19.94
N THR A 223 4.89 2.21 -19.39
CA THR A 223 4.21 1.14 -20.12
C THR A 223 2.95 1.57 -20.87
N ASP A 224 2.51 2.81 -20.68
CA ASP A 224 1.37 3.40 -21.38
C ASP A 224 1.86 4.32 -22.51
N PRO A 225 1.63 3.97 -23.80
CA PRO A 225 2.07 4.79 -24.91
C PRO A 225 1.61 6.27 -24.85
N ALA A 226 0.42 6.52 -24.28
CA ALA A 226 -0.11 7.87 -24.15
C ALA A 226 0.58 8.71 -23.05
N GLN A 227 1.29 8.05 -22.12
CA GLN A 227 1.91 8.69 -20.96
C GLN A 227 3.44 8.55 -20.94
N LYS A 228 3.98 7.73 -21.83
CA LYS A 228 5.43 7.44 -21.89
C LYS A 228 6.26 8.71 -22.01
N ALA A 229 5.84 9.66 -22.85
CA ALA A 229 6.55 10.94 -23.03
C ALA A 229 6.65 11.75 -21.71
N TRP A 230 5.64 11.63 -20.82
CA TRP A 230 5.72 12.28 -19.51
C TRP A 230 6.78 11.64 -18.63
N ALA A 231 6.81 10.30 -18.57
CA ALA A 231 7.83 9.57 -17.80
C ALA A 231 9.25 9.83 -18.35
N ASP A 232 9.40 9.87 -19.67
CA ASP A 232 10.70 10.13 -20.32
C ASP A 232 11.26 11.53 -20.00
N SER A 233 10.41 12.51 -19.64
CA SER A 233 10.80 13.87 -19.30
C SER A 233 11.34 14.05 -17.88
N VAL A 234 11.22 13.05 -17.01
CA VAL A 234 11.58 13.16 -15.59
C VAL A 234 12.57 12.10 -15.15
N HIS A 235 13.35 12.43 -14.12
CA HIS A 235 14.00 11.46 -13.26
C HIS A 235 13.05 11.01 -12.16
N ILE A 236 13.08 9.71 -11.80
CA ILE A 236 12.56 9.25 -10.52
C ILE A 236 13.65 9.40 -9.47
N VAL A 237 13.39 10.17 -8.44
CA VAL A 237 14.37 10.52 -7.40
C VAL A 237 13.88 9.98 -6.06
N TYR A 238 14.71 9.21 -5.38
CA TYR A 238 14.45 8.75 -4.02
C TYR A 238 15.01 9.77 -3.04
N PRO A 239 14.16 10.49 -2.28
CA PRO A 239 14.64 11.56 -1.41
C PRO A 239 15.43 11.04 -0.21
N ASN A 240 16.21 11.94 0.41
CA ASN A 240 16.86 11.68 1.69
C ASN A 240 17.89 10.54 1.70
N GLN A 241 18.51 10.21 0.56
CA GLN A 241 19.44 9.09 0.47
C GLN A 241 20.73 9.30 1.29
N GLN A 242 21.11 10.55 1.53
CA GLN A 242 22.28 10.93 2.34
C GLN A 242 22.00 10.94 3.86
N ASN A 243 20.74 10.79 4.26
CA ASN A 243 20.36 10.79 5.68
C ASN A 243 19.40 9.63 6.02
N ARG A 244 18.12 9.86 6.38
CA ARG A 244 17.18 8.85 6.87
C ARG A 244 16.62 7.89 5.82
N GLY A 245 16.72 8.22 4.55
CA GLY A 245 16.10 7.46 3.47
C GLY A 245 14.70 7.95 3.09
N ALA A 246 14.14 7.37 2.05
CA ALA A 246 12.86 7.78 1.48
C ALA A 246 11.67 7.21 2.27
N HIS A 247 10.62 8.03 2.45
CA HIS A 247 9.38 7.60 3.07
C HIS A 247 8.70 6.46 2.27
N VAL A 248 8.43 5.38 2.96
CA VAL A 248 7.80 4.17 2.42
C VAL A 248 6.39 4.03 2.98
N ASN A 249 5.45 3.64 2.12
CA ASN A 249 4.13 3.17 2.52
C ASN A 249 3.92 1.75 2.02
N VAL A 250 3.02 1.01 2.64
CA VAL A 250 2.77 -0.39 2.32
C VAL A 250 1.30 -0.63 1.97
N SER A 251 1.06 -1.65 1.15
CA SER A 251 -0.21 -2.35 1.11
C SER A 251 -0.11 -3.61 1.95
N GLY A 252 -1.24 -4.13 2.42
CA GLY A 252 -1.18 -5.30 3.26
C GLY A 252 -2.51 -6.00 3.43
N ALA A 253 -2.50 -7.02 4.26
CA ALA A 253 -3.64 -7.87 4.56
C ALA A 253 -3.86 -8.02 6.07
N ALA A 254 -5.12 -8.16 6.44
CA ALA A 254 -5.56 -8.55 7.77
C ALA A 254 -6.65 -9.63 7.65
N ILE A 255 -6.76 -10.50 8.65
CA ILE A 255 -7.88 -11.43 8.77
C ILE A 255 -9.01 -10.74 9.50
N ALA A 256 -10.21 -10.73 8.93
CA ALA A 256 -11.38 -10.12 9.56
C ALA A 256 -11.71 -10.84 10.89
N LYS A 257 -12.19 -10.09 11.89
CA LYS A 257 -12.41 -10.60 13.26
C LYS A 257 -13.28 -11.86 13.30
N HIS A 258 -14.28 -11.93 12.46
CA HIS A 258 -15.25 -13.02 12.41
C HIS A 258 -15.13 -13.87 11.13
N ALA A 259 -13.93 -13.89 10.52
CA ALA A 259 -13.68 -14.63 9.29
C ALA A 259 -14.19 -16.08 9.37
N PRO A 260 -15.18 -16.45 8.55
CA PRO A 260 -15.76 -17.81 8.55
C PRO A 260 -14.75 -18.85 8.02
N ASN A 261 -13.83 -18.46 7.14
CA ASN A 261 -12.86 -19.33 6.49
C ASN A 261 -11.42 -19.00 6.86
N LYS A 262 -11.14 -18.80 8.18
CA LYS A 262 -9.83 -18.37 8.71
C LYS A 262 -8.65 -19.15 8.14
N GLN A 263 -8.74 -20.48 8.05
CA GLN A 263 -7.64 -21.31 7.56
C GLN A 263 -7.32 -21.04 6.08
N ASN A 264 -8.33 -20.85 5.24
CA ASN A 264 -8.15 -20.46 3.86
C ASN A 264 -7.61 -19.02 3.74
N ALA A 265 -8.03 -18.13 4.64
CA ALA A 265 -7.50 -16.76 4.73
C ALA A 265 -5.99 -16.75 5.04
N ILE A 266 -5.53 -17.58 5.98
CA ILE A 266 -4.09 -17.74 6.27
C ILE A 266 -3.34 -18.26 5.05
N LYS A 267 -3.86 -19.29 4.36
CA LYS A 267 -3.26 -19.82 3.13
C LYS A 267 -3.15 -18.75 2.05
N LEU A 268 -4.18 -17.93 1.88
CA LEU A 268 -4.13 -16.83 0.92
C LEU A 268 -3.05 -15.80 1.30
N ILE A 269 -2.99 -15.38 2.56
CA ILE A 269 -1.98 -14.40 3.00
C ILE A 269 -0.57 -14.98 2.85
N ALA A 270 -0.36 -16.27 3.19
CA ALA A 270 0.92 -16.94 2.98
C ALA A 270 1.31 -16.98 1.50
N PHE A 271 0.37 -17.27 0.60
CA PHE A 271 0.61 -17.20 -0.84
C PHE A 271 0.97 -15.77 -1.27
N LEU A 272 0.24 -14.75 -0.82
CA LEU A 272 0.52 -13.35 -1.16
C LEU A 272 1.89 -12.86 -0.61
N ALA A 273 2.40 -13.49 0.44
CA ALA A 273 3.74 -13.25 0.99
C ALA A 273 4.84 -14.08 0.27
N SER A 274 4.49 -15.07 -0.54
CA SER A 274 5.43 -15.92 -1.25
C SER A 274 6.26 -15.18 -2.29
N GLU A 275 7.40 -15.74 -2.67
CA GLU A 275 8.26 -15.21 -3.73
C GLU A 275 7.49 -14.97 -5.03
N GLN A 276 6.68 -15.95 -5.44
CA GLN A 276 5.88 -15.88 -6.66
C GLN A 276 4.92 -14.68 -6.67
N ALA A 277 4.16 -14.49 -5.59
CA ALA A 277 3.22 -13.38 -5.50
C ALA A 277 3.94 -12.02 -5.38
N GLN A 278 5.07 -11.98 -4.66
CA GLN A 278 5.91 -10.78 -4.54
C GLN A 278 6.49 -10.37 -5.90
N GLN A 279 6.92 -11.35 -6.74
CA GLN A 279 7.34 -11.10 -8.12
C GLN A 279 6.16 -10.61 -8.99
N ALA A 280 4.98 -11.20 -8.84
CA ALA A 280 3.78 -10.78 -9.56
C ALA A 280 3.38 -9.33 -9.20
N TYR A 281 3.43 -8.93 -7.93
CA TYR A 281 3.21 -7.54 -7.53
C TYR A 281 4.22 -6.59 -8.18
N SER A 282 5.49 -6.98 -8.26
CA SER A 282 6.53 -6.14 -8.84
C SER A 282 6.38 -6.00 -10.36
N SER A 283 6.08 -7.08 -11.07
CA SER A 283 5.96 -7.07 -12.53
C SER A 283 4.65 -6.46 -13.02
N LEU A 284 3.51 -6.75 -12.37
CA LEU A 284 2.19 -6.30 -12.81
C LEU A 284 1.83 -4.90 -12.27
N ASN A 285 2.24 -4.59 -11.05
CA ASN A 285 1.84 -3.39 -10.34
C ASN A 285 2.97 -2.38 -10.14
N PHE A 286 4.23 -2.75 -10.47
CA PHE A 286 5.43 -1.92 -10.29
C PHE A 286 5.68 -1.53 -8.83
N GLU A 287 5.23 -2.37 -7.90
CA GLU A 287 5.45 -2.19 -6.47
C GLU A 287 6.71 -2.95 -6.04
N TYR A 288 7.36 -2.52 -4.97
CA TYR A 288 8.53 -3.20 -4.43
C TYR A 288 8.10 -4.36 -3.52
N PRO A 289 8.77 -5.52 -3.61
CA PRO A 289 8.58 -6.60 -2.66
C PRO A 289 8.90 -6.14 -1.24
N VAL A 290 8.17 -6.67 -0.25
CA VAL A 290 8.53 -6.52 1.18
C VAL A 290 9.43 -7.66 1.64
N ASN A 291 9.40 -8.80 0.96
CA ASN A 291 10.33 -9.91 1.18
C ASN A 291 11.72 -9.51 0.65
N PRO A 292 12.76 -9.40 1.51
CA PRO A 292 14.08 -8.95 1.11
C PRO A 292 14.83 -9.95 0.20
N GLN A 293 14.38 -11.21 0.13
CA GLN A 293 14.96 -12.23 -0.75
C GLN A 293 14.44 -12.12 -2.19
N VAL A 294 13.36 -11.38 -2.41
CA VAL A 294 12.75 -11.20 -3.73
C VAL A 294 13.24 -9.93 -4.38
N LYS A 295 13.95 -10.08 -5.50
CA LYS A 295 14.39 -8.93 -6.30
C LYS A 295 13.19 -8.29 -6.99
N PRO A 296 13.14 -6.95 -7.10
CA PRO A 296 12.15 -6.28 -7.93
C PRO A 296 12.20 -6.75 -9.38
N ALA A 297 11.08 -6.69 -10.10
CA ALA A 297 11.04 -6.95 -11.53
C ALA A 297 12.03 -6.04 -12.30
N PRO A 298 12.57 -6.48 -13.44
CA PRO A 298 13.64 -5.75 -14.15
C PRO A 298 13.35 -4.27 -14.39
N LEU A 299 12.12 -3.92 -14.77
CA LEU A 299 11.72 -2.52 -14.95
C LEU A 299 11.79 -1.74 -13.64
N VAL A 300 11.32 -2.30 -12.53
CA VAL A 300 11.36 -1.65 -11.21
C VAL A 300 12.81 -1.53 -10.71
N ALA A 301 13.60 -2.58 -10.89
CA ALA A 301 15.03 -2.58 -10.55
C ALA A 301 15.84 -1.55 -11.35
N SER A 302 15.45 -1.28 -12.60
CA SER A 302 16.13 -0.30 -13.47
C SER A 302 16.02 1.15 -12.98
N TRP A 303 15.13 1.44 -12.02
CA TRP A 303 15.02 2.78 -11.43
C TRP A 303 16.09 3.07 -10.37
N GLY A 304 16.93 2.11 -10.08
CA GLY A 304 18.02 2.21 -9.11
C GLY A 304 17.67 1.70 -7.73
N GLU A 305 18.72 1.59 -6.91
CA GLU A 305 18.59 1.22 -5.50
C GLU A 305 18.26 2.45 -4.64
N PHE A 306 17.67 2.22 -3.47
CA PHE A 306 17.37 3.28 -2.54
C PHE A 306 17.45 2.78 -1.09
N LYS A 307 17.80 3.72 -0.20
CA LYS A 307 17.67 3.57 1.23
C LYS A 307 16.25 3.95 1.64
N GLU A 308 15.54 3.06 2.32
CA GLU A 308 14.23 3.36 2.89
C GLU A 308 14.35 3.95 4.30
N ASP A 309 13.41 4.82 4.63
CA ASP A 309 13.25 5.32 5.99
C ASP A 309 12.81 4.18 6.91
N THR A 310 13.59 3.90 7.94
CA THR A 310 13.35 2.83 8.90
C THR A 310 12.40 3.22 10.04
N LEU A 311 11.82 4.42 9.98
CA LEU A 311 10.84 4.87 10.96
C LEU A 311 9.67 3.88 11.02
N PRO A 312 9.30 3.34 12.21
CA PRO A 312 8.18 2.44 12.33
C PRO A 312 6.89 3.06 11.79
N LEU A 313 6.19 2.33 10.91
CA LEU A 313 4.95 2.81 10.30
C LEU A 313 3.85 3.15 11.34
N THR A 314 3.90 2.50 12.51
CA THR A 314 3.05 2.84 13.67
C THR A 314 3.27 4.26 14.17
N GLN A 315 4.53 4.72 14.24
CA GLN A 315 4.84 6.10 14.62
C GLN A 315 4.36 7.10 13.56
N VAL A 316 4.51 6.78 12.28
CA VAL A 316 3.93 7.60 11.21
C VAL A 316 2.41 7.72 11.37
N ALA A 317 1.75 6.62 11.63
CA ALA A 317 0.29 6.61 11.75
C ALA A 317 -0.24 7.39 12.96
N GLN A 318 0.47 7.36 14.09
CA GLN A 318 0.14 8.15 15.29
C GLN A 318 0.10 9.66 15.01
N ASN A 319 0.94 10.14 14.09
CA ASN A 319 1.01 11.56 13.71
C ASN A 319 -0.01 11.97 12.62
N ARG A 320 -0.85 11.04 12.15
CA ARG A 320 -1.75 11.30 11.02
C ARG A 320 -2.79 12.38 11.31
N SER A 321 -3.37 12.41 12.51
CA SER A 321 -4.35 13.43 12.91
C SER A 321 -3.70 14.81 13.02
N ALA A 322 -2.50 14.90 13.61
CA ALA A 322 -1.72 16.12 13.66
C ALA A 322 -1.34 16.60 12.25
N ALA A 323 -0.93 15.71 11.37
CA ALA A 323 -0.63 16.02 9.97
C ALA A 323 -1.84 16.62 9.23
N LEU A 324 -3.03 16.04 9.41
CA LEU A 324 -4.26 16.58 8.80
C LEU A 324 -4.57 17.98 9.33
N LYS A 325 -4.43 18.19 10.65
CA LYS A 325 -4.62 19.49 11.30
C LYS A 325 -3.65 20.53 10.74
N LEU A 326 -2.36 20.21 10.62
CA LEU A 326 -1.36 21.13 10.06
C LEU A 326 -1.66 21.49 8.60
N ILE A 327 -2.04 20.52 7.75
CA ILE A 327 -2.43 20.76 6.36
C ILE A 327 -3.62 21.74 6.27
N ASP A 328 -4.61 21.60 7.18
CA ASP A 328 -5.76 22.51 7.25
C ASP A 328 -5.36 23.90 7.76
N GLU A 329 -4.57 23.99 8.82
CA GLU A 329 -4.09 25.24 9.41
C GLU A 329 -3.31 26.10 8.40
N VAL A 330 -2.41 25.48 7.63
CA VAL A 330 -1.64 26.19 6.59
C VAL A 330 -2.44 26.43 5.32
N LYS A 331 -3.68 25.89 5.25
CA LYS A 331 -4.55 25.98 4.06
C LYS A 331 -3.80 25.51 2.79
N PHE A 332 -3.15 24.35 2.89
CA PHE A 332 -2.24 23.85 1.85
C PHE A 332 -2.90 23.68 0.48
N ASP A 333 -4.17 23.30 0.45
CA ASP A 333 -4.93 23.03 -0.77
C ASP A 333 -5.66 24.29 -1.33
N LEU A 334 -5.47 25.48 -0.73
CA LEU A 334 -6.21 26.72 -1.11
C LEU A 334 -5.37 27.73 -1.85
#